data_4d1db43c8811d201b45ff705e8e4e80f
#
_entry.id   4d1db43c8811d201b45ff705e8e4e80f
#
_cell.length_a   1.000
_cell.length_b   1.000
_cell.length_c   1.000
_cell.angle_alpha   90.00
_cell.angle_beta   90.00
_cell.angle_gamma   90.00
#
_symmetry.space_group_name_H-M   'P 1'
#
loop_
_entity.id
_entity.type
_entity.pdbx_description
1 polymer ?
#
loop_
_entity_poly.entity_id
_entity_poly.type
_entity_poly.pdbx_seq_one_letter_code
_entity_poly.pdbx_strand_id
1 'polypeptide(L)'
;MKGNRMALITVFTPAYNRAHTLPRTYESLKAQECKDFVWLIVDDGSTDETAELVEKWQREENGFKICYIYKENGGMHTAHNTAYEHISTELNICIDSDDKLAPSAIEKIREKWEAVKSLDYAGLIGLDADFNGNIIGKGFPENLMETTLTGYYANGGSGDKKLVYRTDVINKYPPYPVFEGEKYVALAYKYRLIDQDYKLAVIDEVLCNVDYQPDGSSATMWKQYLKNPQGFAFWRKVCMQYPESKKRLLVDCIHYCSSSIIAKNKHFISESPKKGLSVICAPLGFLLSLLIKFKARGLNYGERNG
;
A
#
# COMPACT_ATOMS: atom_id res chain seq x y z
N MET A 1 6.95 -1.79 -39.51
CA MET A 1 6.33 -0.84 -38.58
C MET A 1 5.96 -1.63 -37.32
N LYS A 2 6.70 -1.49 -36.21
CA LYS A 2 6.25 -2.05 -34.90
C LYS A 2 5.06 -1.19 -34.49
N GLY A 3 3.85 -1.76 -34.55
CA GLY A 3 2.67 -1.11 -34.03
C GLY A 3 2.95 -0.63 -32.62
N ASN A 4 2.44 0.53 -32.27
CA ASN A 4 2.56 1.16 -30.94
C ASN A 4 1.71 0.32 -29.96
N ARG A 5 2.23 -0.86 -29.56
CA ARG A 5 1.58 -1.70 -28.54
C ARG A 5 1.68 -0.96 -27.22
N MET A 6 0.55 -0.65 -26.62
CA MET A 6 0.55 -0.08 -25.26
C MET A 6 1.21 -1.09 -24.33
N ALA A 7 2.03 -0.58 -23.41
CA ALA A 7 2.63 -1.41 -22.36
C ALA A 7 1.55 -2.14 -21.56
N LEU A 8 1.85 -3.37 -21.13
CA LEU A 8 0.91 -4.18 -20.35
C LEU A 8 0.78 -3.66 -18.90
N ILE A 9 1.88 -3.17 -18.32
CA ILE A 9 1.98 -2.90 -16.89
C ILE A 9 2.39 -1.46 -16.66
N THR A 10 1.76 -0.78 -15.69
CA THR A 10 2.32 0.41 -15.06
C THR A 10 2.93 0.01 -13.72
N VAL A 11 4.25 0.15 -13.59
CA VAL A 11 4.94 0.21 -12.30
C VAL A 11 4.78 1.64 -11.80
N PHE A 12 4.13 1.84 -10.64
CA PHE A 12 4.04 3.18 -10.08
C PHE A 12 4.74 3.27 -8.73
N THR A 13 5.34 4.43 -8.46
CA THR A 13 6.15 4.69 -7.26
C THR A 13 5.72 6.01 -6.64
N PRO A 14 5.03 5.98 -5.47
CA PRO A 14 4.87 7.17 -4.65
C PRO A 14 6.23 7.60 -4.07
N ALA A 15 6.58 8.88 -4.18
CA ALA A 15 7.83 9.42 -3.67
C ALA A 15 7.59 10.70 -2.86
N TYR A 16 8.30 10.85 -1.76
CA TYR A 16 8.36 12.09 -0.98
C TYR A 16 9.73 12.21 -0.32
N ASN A 17 10.57 13.14 -0.81
CA ASN A 17 11.97 13.33 -0.39
C ASN A 17 12.77 12.01 -0.47
N ARG A 18 12.84 11.41 -1.66
CA ARG A 18 13.43 10.08 -1.91
C ARG A 18 14.60 10.10 -2.92
N ALA A 19 15.22 11.25 -3.16
CA ALA A 19 16.38 11.34 -4.06
C ALA A 19 17.49 10.35 -3.69
N HIS A 20 17.66 10.02 -2.41
CA HIS A 20 18.68 9.10 -1.89
C HIS A 20 18.37 7.62 -2.06
N THR A 21 17.09 7.22 -2.21
CA THR A 21 16.69 5.81 -2.35
C THR A 21 16.17 5.47 -3.74
N LEU A 22 15.48 6.39 -4.40
CA LEU A 22 14.88 6.20 -5.71
C LEU A 22 15.85 5.70 -6.81
N PRO A 23 17.16 6.03 -6.80
CA PRO A 23 18.12 5.47 -7.77
C PRO A 23 18.16 3.95 -7.78
N ARG A 24 18.02 3.28 -6.64
CA ARG A 24 18.04 1.81 -6.60
C ARG A 24 16.78 1.18 -7.21
N THR A 25 15.61 1.85 -7.06
CA THR A 25 14.39 1.46 -7.75
C THR A 25 14.57 1.60 -9.26
N TYR A 26 15.09 2.74 -9.72
CA TYR A 26 15.42 2.99 -11.13
C TYR A 26 16.33 1.91 -11.73
N GLU A 27 17.45 1.60 -11.09
CA GLU A 27 18.38 0.59 -11.57
C GLU A 27 17.73 -0.81 -11.65
N SER A 28 16.84 -1.15 -10.71
CA SER A 28 16.11 -2.43 -10.76
C SER A 28 15.14 -2.50 -11.95
N LEU A 29 14.55 -1.38 -12.36
CA LEU A 29 13.70 -1.28 -13.54
C LEU A 29 14.52 -1.30 -14.84
N LYS A 30 15.68 -0.66 -14.85
CA LYS A 30 16.63 -0.76 -15.99
C LYS A 30 17.14 -2.18 -16.20
N ALA A 31 17.29 -2.93 -15.13
CA ALA A 31 17.77 -4.32 -15.18
C ALA A 31 16.71 -5.33 -15.66
N GLN A 32 15.42 -4.96 -15.75
CA GLN A 32 14.39 -5.85 -16.31
C GLN A 32 14.68 -6.12 -17.79
N GLU A 33 14.67 -7.39 -18.22
CA GLU A 33 14.82 -7.75 -19.63
C GLU A 33 13.56 -7.41 -20.41
N CYS A 34 12.40 -7.74 -19.87
CA CYS A 34 11.10 -7.37 -20.44
C CYS A 34 10.80 -5.90 -20.16
N LYS A 35 10.70 -5.09 -21.22
CA LYS A 35 10.40 -3.64 -21.12
C LYS A 35 8.93 -3.31 -21.40
N ASP A 36 8.02 -4.28 -21.30
CA ASP A 36 6.58 -4.09 -21.55
C ASP A 36 5.88 -3.39 -20.38
N PHE A 37 6.48 -2.29 -19.89
CA PHE A 37 5.95 -1.49 -18.81
C PHE A 37 6.22 0.01 -18.96
N VAL A 38 5.44 0.81 -18.24
CA VAL A 38 5.67 2.24 -17.99
C VAL A 38 6.03 2.43 -16.52
N TRP A 39 6.99 3.29 -16.19
CA TRP A 39 7.24 3.72 -14.82
C TRP A 39 6.59 5.06 -14.56
N LEU A 40 5.63 5.10 -13.64
CA LEU A 40 4.94 6.31 -13.19
C LEU A 40 5.41 6.69 -11.78
N ILE A 41 6.09 7.82 -11.64
CA ILE A 41 6.49 8.38 -10.37
C ILE A 41 5.47 9.45 -9.99
N VAL A 42 4.86 9.30 -8.80
CA VAL A 42 3.99 10.31 -8.22
C VAL A 42 4.72 10.95 -7.05
N ASP A 43 5.21 12.15 -7.27
CA ASP A 43 5.91 12.95 -6.27
C ASP A 43 4.89 13.67 -5.37
N ASP A 44 4.82 13.27 -4.11
CA ASP A 44 3.91 13.80 -3.11
C ASP A 44 4.49 15.06 -2.42
N GLY A 45 5.02 16.00 -3.22
CA GLY A 45 5.49 17.30 -2.75
C GLY A 45 6.91 17.30 -2.20
N SER A 46 7.86 16.61 -2.87
CA SER A 46 9.27 16.62 -2.49
C SER A 46 9.89 18.02 -2.57
N THR A 47 10.86 18.25 -1.72
CA THR A 47 11.67 19.48 -1.62
C THR A 47 13.17 19.21 -1.74
N ASP A 48 13.55 17.95 -1.94
CA ASP A 48 14.90 17.49 -2.26
C ASP A 48 15.08 17.37 -3.79
N GLU A 49 16.18 16.80 -4.24
CA GLU A 49 16.53 16.67 -5.65
C GLU A 49 15.75 15.54 -6.38
N THR A 50 14.61 15.08 -5.84
CA THR A 50 13.81 14.00 -6.44
C THR A 50 13.35 14.37 -7.86
N ALA A 51 12.87 15.59 -8.08
CA ALA A 51 12.37 16.05 -9.39
C ALA A 51 13.48 16.09 -10.44
N GLU A 52 14.61 16.70 -10.11
CA GLU A 52 15.78 16.83 -10.99
C GLU A 52 16.34 15.47 -11.40
N LEU A 53 16.34 14.53 -10.46
CA LEU A 53 16.80 13.18 -10.67
C LEU A 53 15.91 12.44 -11.69
N VAL A 54 14.59 12.55 -11.54
CA VAL A 54 13.64 11.94 -12.46
C VAL A 54 13.71 12.60 -13.85
N GLU A 55 13.82 13.92 -13.92
CA GLU A 55 13.98 14.64 -15.18
C GLU A 55 15.24 14.19 -15.94
N LYS A 56 16.34 13.95 -15.24
CA LYS A 56 17.55 13.37 -15.82
C LYS A 56 17.26 12.01 -16.46
N TRP A 57 16.61 11.11 -15.74
CA TRP A 57 16.30 9.76 -16.25
C TRP A 57 15.32 9.77 -17.44
N GLN A 58 14.40 10.73 -17.49
CA GLN A 58 13.50 10.87 -18.63
C GLN A 58 14.22 11.21 -19.95
N ARG A 59 15.42 11.78 -19.86
CA ARG A 59 16.27 12.11 -21.03
C ARG A 59 17.17 10.95 -21.46
N GLU A 60 17.28 9.90 -20.65
CA GLU A 60 18.11 8.72 -20.96
C GLU A 60 17.33 7.72 -21.83
N GLU A 61 18.07 6.89 -22.55
CA GLU A 61 17.48 5.72 -23.26
C GLU A 61 17.27 4.56 -22.28
N ASN A 62 16.05 4.40 -21.78
CA ASN A 62 15.71 3.41 -20.75
C ASN A 62 15.11 2.12 -21.32
N GLY A 63 14.64 2.13 -22.56
CA GLY A 63 13.85 1.04 -23.15
C GLY A 63 12.41 0.99 -22.64
N PHE A 64 12.02 1.84 -21.70
CA PHE A 64 10.65 2.01 -21.18
C PHE A 64 10.37 3.50 -20.95
N LYS A 65 9.09 3.86 -20.90
CA LYS A 65 8.66 5.25 -20.66
C LYS A 65 8.67 5.56 -19.16
N ILE A 66 9.19 6.74 -18.79
CA ILE A 66 9.11 7.30 -17.45
C ILE A 66 8.15 8.47 -17.46
N CYS A 67 7.11 8.41 -16.62
CA CYS A 67 6.15 9.49 -16.40
C CYS A 67 6.37 10.04 -14.98
N TYR A 68 6.26 11.36 -14.84
CA TYR A 68 6.40 12.05 -13.56
C TYR A 68 5.21 12.97 -13.34
N ILE A 69 4.63 12.89 -12.14
CA ILE A 69 3.53 13.76 -11.71
C ILE A 69 3.89 14.32 -10.34
N TYR A 70 3.97 15.64 -10.25
CA TYR A 70 4.08 16.35 -8.98
C TYR A 70 2.70 16.69 -8.44
N LYS A 71 2.52 16.55 -7.13
CA LYS A 71 1.33 17.02 -6.40
C LYS A 71 1.73 17.60 -5.04
N GLU A 72 0.88 18.42 -4.44
CA GLU A 72 1.07 18.86 -3.07
C GLU A 72 1.04 17.67 -2.10
N ASN A 73 1.85 17.74 -1.05
CA ASN A 73 2.00 16.65 -0.09
C ASN A 73 0.70 16.36 0.69
N GLY A 74 0.06 15.25 0.35
CA GLY A 74 -1.18 14.76 0.97
C GLY A 74 -1.03 13.38 1.62
N GLY A 75 0.14 12.76 1.52
CA GLY A 75 0.42 11.41 2.02
C GLY A 75 0.22 10.31 0.97
N MET A 76 0.83 9.16 1.22
CA MET A 76 0.95 8.02 0.30
C MET A 76 -0.39 7.63 -0.35
N HIS A 77 -1.48 7.60 0.41
CA HIS A 77 -2.81 7.24 -0.09
C HIS A 77 -3.32 8.22 -1.17
N THR A 78 -2.98 9.51 -1.08
CA THR A 78 -3.32 10.51 -2.11
C THR A 78 -2.45 10.36 -3.35
N ALA A 79 -1.18 9.97 -3.19
CA ALA A 79 -0.31 9.63 -4.31
C ALA A 79 -0.81 8.38 -5.06
N HIS A 80 -1.36 7.38 -4.34
CA HIS A 80 -2.05 6.25 -4.96
C HIS A 80 -3.30 6.68 -5.73
N ASN A 81 -4.14 7.59 -5.20
CA ASN A 81 -5.28 8.13 -5.95
C ASN A 81 -4.83 8.75 -7.26
N THR A 82 -3.82 9.63 -7.20
CA THR A 82 -3.24 10.27 -8.40
C THR A 82 -2.69 9.23 -9.38
N ALA A 83 -1.99 8.19 -8.89
CA ALA A 83 -1.51 7.13 -9.76
C ALA A 83 -2.66 6.43 -10.50
N TYR A 84 -3.69 6.00 -9.78
CA TYR A 84 -4.83 5.28 -10.38
C TYR A 84 -5.62 6.13 -11.39
N GLU A 85 -5.67 7.45 -11.23
CA GLU A 85 -6.28 8.37 -12.20
C GLU A 85 -5.49 8.46 -13.52
N HIS A 86 -4.18 8.18 -13.50
CA HIS A 86 -3.30 8.33 -14.66
C HIS A 86 -2.82 7.00 -15.27
N ILE A 87 -3.08 5.86 -14.63
CA ILE A 87 -2.74 4.55 -15.15
C ILE A 87 -3.76 4.15 -16.22
N SER A 88 -3.26 3.83 -17.41
CA SER A 88 -4.07 3.39 -18.56
C SER A 88 -3.71 1.98 -19.06
N THR A 89 -2.70 1.34 -18.48
CA THR A 89 -2.29 -0.03 -18.81
C THR A 89 -3.25 -1.05 -18.20
N GLU A 90 -3.25 -2.28 -18.70
CA GLU A 90 -4.13 -3.36 -18.20
C GLU A 90 -3.85 -3.69 -16.74
N LEU A 91 -2.56 -3.77 -16.36
CA LEU A 91 -2.10 -4.08 -15.01
C LEU A 91 -1.37 -2.89 -14.37
N ASN A 92 -1.38 -2.87 -13.06
CA ASN A 92 -0.56 -1.95 -12.27
C ASN A 92 0.06 -2.65 -11.06
N ILE A 93 1.24 -2.19 -10.66
CA ILE A 93 1.98 -2.66 -9.49
C ILE A 93 2.62 -1.46 -8.79
N CYS A 94 2.47 -1.37 -7.47
CA CYS A 94 3.18 -0.37 -6.66
C CYS A 94 4.54 -0.93 -6.22
N ILE A 95 5.58 -0.14 -6.47
CA ILE A 95 6.92 -0.36 -5.90
C ILE A 95 7.28 0.89 -5.12
N ASP A 96 7.54 0.74 -3.82
CA ASP A 96 7.90 1.85 -2.97
C ASP A 96 9.27 2.43 -3.39
N SER A 97 9.49 3.72 -3.10
CA SER A 97 10.67 4.46 -3.55
C SER A 97 11.99 4.02 -2.92
N ASP A 98 11.94 3.08 -1.99
CA ASP A 98 13.06 2.43 -1.31
C ASP A 98 13.16 0.93 -1.60
N ASP A 99 12.32 0.42 -2.50
CA ASP A 99 12.30 -0.99 -2.90
C ASP A 99 12.92 -1.21 -4.28
N LYS A 100 13.13 -2.49 -4.63
CA LYS A 100 13.62 -2.94 -5.93
C LYS A 100 12.67 -3.96 -6.53
N LEU A 101 12.33 -3.80 -7.80
CA LEU A 101 11.67 -4.86 -8.53
C LEU A 101 12.63 -6.06 -8.65
N ALA A 102 12.15 -7.26 -8.35
CA ALA A 102 12.97 -8.45 -8.43
C ALA A 102 13.40 -8.76 -9.89
N PRO A 103 14.52 -9.46 -10.11
CA PRO A 103 14.92 -9.85 -11.46
C PRO A 103 13.81 -10.59 -12.20
N SER A 104 13.61 -10.25 -13.48
CA SER A 104 12.59 -10.84 -14.36
C SER A 104 11.12 -10.73 -13.85
N ALA A 105 10.85 -9.86 -12.88
CA ALA A 105 9.51 -9.73 -12.30
C ALA A 105 8.45 -9.34 -13.36
N ILE A 106 8.77 -8.42 -14.28
CA ILE A 106 7.85 -8.01 -15.36
C ILE A 106 7.51 -9.18 -16.29
N GLU A 107 8.50 -10.01 -16.62
CA GLU A 107 8.29 -11.19 -17.46
C GLU A 107 7.42 -12.24 -16.76
N LYS A 108 7.73 -12.55 -15.50
CA LYS A 108 6.96 -13.48 -14.67
C LYS A 108 5.50 -13.04 -14.51
N ILE A 109 5.26 -11.75 -14.25
CA ILE A 109 3.92 -11.17 -14.16
C ILE A 109 3.19 -11.34 -15.49
N ARG A 110 3.84 -11.00 -16.61
CA ARG A 110 3.25 -11.12 -17.95
C ARG A 110 2.87 -12.56 -18.26
N GLU A 111 3.77 -13.51 -18.07
CA GLU A 111 3.54 -14.93 -18.34
C GLU A 111 2.41 -15.50 -17.50
N LYS A 112 2.43 -15.22 -16.18
CA LYS A 112 1.35 -15.66 -15.29
C LYS A 112 0.01 -15.03 -15.68
N TRP A 113 0.01 -13.73 -16.01
CA TRP A 113 -1.20 -13.03 -16.40
C TRP A 113 -1.80 -13.58 -17.70
N GLU A 114 -0.99 -13.80 -18.74
CA GLU A 114 -1.44 -14.41 -19.98
C GLU A 114 -2.09 -15.78 -19.78
N ALA A 115 -1.59 -16.57 -18.82
CA ALA A 115 -2.15 -17.88 -18.49
C ALA A 115 -3.50 -17.81 -17.75
N VAL A 116 -3.80 -16.71 -17.01
CA VAL A 116 -4.98 -16.63 -16.13
C VAL A 116 -5.96 -15.51 -16.49
N LYS A 117 -5.65 -14.59 -17.41
CA LYS A 117 -6.47 -13.41 -17.73
C LYS A 117 -7.87 -13.72 -18.24
N SER A 118 -8.12 -14.95 -18.72
CA SER A 118 -9.46 -15.39 -19.11
C SER A 118 -10.35 -15.73 -17.91
N LEU A 119 -9.75 -15.82 -16.72
CA LEU A 119 -10.44 -16.04 -15.45
C LEU A 119 -10.71 -14.69 -14.79
N ASP A 120 -11.77 -14.57 -13.99
CA ASP A 120 -12.19 -13.28 -13.41
C ASP A 120 -11.42 -12.95 -12.12
N TYR A 121 -10.09 -12.90 -12.21
CA TYR A 121 -9.22 -12.43 -11.11
C TYR A 121 -9.09 -10.91 -11.11
N ALA A 122 -8.95 -10.32 -9.91
CA ALA A 122 -8.57 -8.92 -9.78
C ALA A 122 -7.13 -8.63 -10.21
N GLY A 123 -6.31 -9.67 -10.34
CA GLY A 123 -4.90 -9.58 -10.64
C GLY A 123 -4.10 -10.73 -10.04
N LEU A 124 -2.87 -10.44 -9.63
CA LEU A 124 -1.93 -11.43 -9.09
C LEU A 124 -1.47 -11.04 -7.68
N ILE A 125 -1.09 -12.05 -6.88
CA ILE A 125 -0.40 -11.87 -5.60
C ILE A 125 0.90 -12.67 -5.62
N GLY A 126 2.02 -11.99 -5.38
CA GLY A 126 3.37 -12.56 -5.34
C GLY A 126 4.07 -12.34 -4.01
N LEU A 127 5.32 -12.79 -3.91
CA LEU A 127 6.14 -12.69 -2.72
C LEU A 127 6.97 -11.41 -2.70
N ASP A 128 7.20 -10.89 -1.49
CA ASP A 128 8.25 -9.94 -1.19
C ASP A 128 9.41 -10.66 -0.47
N ALA A 129 10.65 -10.26 -0.73
CA ALA A 129 11.84 -10.71 -0.04
C ALA A 129 12.66 -9.52 0.49
N ASP A 130 13.56 -9.75 1.44
CA ASP A 130 14.57 -8.77 1.82
C ASP A 130 15.68 -8.68 0.75
N PHE A 131 16.61 -7.74 0.91
CA PHE A 131 17.75 -7.61 -0.03
C PHE A 131 18.76 -8.78 0.01
N ASN A 132 18.63 -9.69 0.98
CA ASN A 132 19.41 -10.93 1.04
C ASN A 132 18.67 -12.11 0.38
N GLY A 133 17.45 -11.88 -0.13
CA GLY A 133 16.62 -12.90 -0.78
C GLY A 133 15.76 -13.73 0.17
N ASN A 134 15.69 -13.37 1.46
CA ASN A 134 14.82 -14.06 2.41
C ASN A 134 13.37 -13.58 2.23
N ILE A 135 12.43 -14.51 2.07
CA ILE A 135 11.02 -14.19 1.93
C ILE A 135 10.51 -13.47 3.18
N ILE A 136 9.80 -12.36 3.00
CA ILE A 136 9.17 -11.61 4.08
C ILE A 136 7.96 -12.39 4.62
N GLY A 137 8.08 -12.82 5.87
CA GLY A 137 7.06 -13.64 6.51
C GLY A 137 6.99 -15.06 5.98
N LYS A 138 5.82 -15.52 5.55
CA LYS A 138 5.60 -16.88 5.01
C LYS A 138 5.43 -16.86 3.50
N GLY A 139 5.91 -17.91 2.83
CA GLY A 139 5.56 -18.22 1.45
C GLY A 139 4.08 -18.63 1.32
N PHE A 140 3.65 -18.90 0.10
CA PHE A 140 2.31 -19.45 -0.12
C PHE A 140 2.27 -20.94 0.27
N PRO A 141 1.12 -21.44 0.76
CA PRO A 141 0.90 -22.88 0.90
C PRO A 141 1.10 -23.61 -0.44
N GLU A 142 1.62 -24.82 -0.37
CA GLU A 142 1.81 -25.66 -1.55
C GLU A 142 0.47 -25.82 -2.32
N ASN A 143 0.52 -25.70 -3.65
CA ASN A 143 -0.62 -25.79 -4.56
C ASN A 143 -1.72 -24.71 -4.36
N LEU A 144 -1.44 -23.61 -3.66
CA LEU A 144 -2.38 -22.50 -3.59
C LEU A 144 -2.39 -21.73 -4.93
N MET A 145 -3.48 -21.90 -5.69
CA MET A 145 -3.62 -21.30 -7.02
C MET A 145 -4.22 -19.89 -6.98
N GLU A 146 -5.08 -19.64 -5.98
CA GLU A 146 -5.81 -18.38 -5.82
C GLU A 146 -6.09 -18.07 -4.35
N THR A 147 -6.16 -16.79 -4.01
CA THR A 147 -6.56 -16.33 -2.68
C THR A 147 -7.06 -14.89 -2.75
N THR A 148 -7.65 -14.38 -1.67
CA THR A 148 -7.74 -12.94 -1.43
C THR A 148 -6.58 -12.54 -0.52
N LEU A 149 -6.20 -11.26 -0.48
CA LEU A 149 -5.18 -10.78 0.45
C LEU A 149 -5.62 -11.04 1.91
N THR A 150 -6.87 -10.71 2.22
CA THR A 150 -7.46 -10.98 3.54
C THR A 150 -7.51 -12.48 3.85
N GLY A 151 -7.89 -13.30 2.88
CA GLY A 151 -7.94 -14.76 3.02
C GLY A 151 -6.58 -15.38 3.29
N TYR A 152 -5.53 -14.92 2.63
CA TYR A 152 -4.16 -15.37 2.91
C TYR A 152 -3.78 -15.14 4.39
N TYR A 153 -4.01 -13.93 4.92
CA TYR A 153 -3.70 -13.64 6.33
C TYR A 153 -4.63 -14.37 7.31
N ALA A 154 -5.92 -14.49 7.00
CA ALA A 154 -6.87 -15.21 7.84
C ALA A 154 -6.52 -16.72 7.99
N ASN A 155 -5.89 -17.30 6.97
CA ASN A 155 -5.40 -18.69 6.98
C ASN A 155 -3.96 -18.83 7.49
N GLY A 156 -3.46 -17.87 8.25
CA GLY A 156 -2.15 -17.93 8.93
C GLY A 156 -0.97 -17.49 8.09
N GLY A 157 -1.21 -16.83 6.96
CA GLY A 157 -0.19 -16.11 6.21
C GLY A 157 0.40 -14.94 6.99
N SER A 158 1.60 -14.50 6.63
CA SER A 158 2.29 -13.37 7.26
C SER A 158 3.28 -12.70 6.32
N GLY A 159 3.72 -11.49 6.69
CA GLY A 159 4.65 -10.68 5.91
C GLY A 159 4.00 -10.02 4.70
N ASP A 160 4.65 -9.00 4.17
CA ASP A 160 4.14 -8.26 3.03
C ASP A 160 4.12 -9.13 1.77
N LYS A 161 3.20 -8.83 0.88
CA LYS A 161 3.00 -9.51 -0.40
C LYS A 161 2.87 -8.49 -1.51
N LYS A 162 3.48 -8.77 -2.64
CA LYS A 162 3.40 -7.90 -3.80
C LYS A 162 2.10 -8.13 -4.57
N LEU A 163 1.35 -7.04 -4.74
CA LEU A 163 0.05 -7.06 -5.38
C LEU A 163 0.17 -6.43 -6.78
N VAL A 164 -0.35 -7.14 -7.77
CA VAL A 164 -0.51 -6.65 -9.14
C VAL A 164 -2.01 -6.64 -9.43
N TYR A 165 -2.58 -5.47 -9.67
CA TYR A 165 -4.01 -5.35 -9.91
C TYR A 165 -4.34 -5.03 -11.38
N ARG A 166 -5.48 -5.54 -11.83
CA ARG A 166 -6.14 -5.01 -13.01
C ARG A 166 -6.58 -3.57 -12.76
N THR A 167 -6.24 -2.70 -13.68
CA THR A 167 -6.57 -1.27 -13.57
C THR A 167 -8.08 -1.02 -13.62
N ASP A 168 -8.81 -1.75 -14.47
CA ASP A 168 -10.26 -1.66 -14.53
C ASP A 168 -10.94 -2.12 -13.23
N VAL A 169 -10.39 -3.12 -12.53
CA VAL A 169 -10.93 -3.59 -11.25
C VAL A 169 -10.65 -2.57 -10.15
N ILE A 170 -9.40 -2.11 -9.99
CA ILE A 170 -9.06 -1.18 -8.89
C ILE A 170 -9.82 0.15 -9.01
N ASN A 171 -10.16 0.56 -10.21
CA ASN A 171 -10.91 1.80 -10.48
C ASN A 171 -12.43 1.66 -10.27
N LYS A 172 -12.98 0.44 -10.10
CA LYS A 172 -14.38 0.24 -9.69
C LYS A 172 -14.64 0.66 -8.24
N TYR A 173 -13.59 0.69 -7.41
CA TYR A 173 -13.72 0.97 -5.98
C TYR A 173 -13.39 2.43 -5.67
N PRO A 174 -14.04 3.01 -4.64
CA PRO A 174 -13.88 4.41 -4.29
C PRO A 174 -12.40 4.78 -4.05
N PRO A 175 -11.98 6.01 -4.35
CA PRO A 175 -10.64 6.50 -4.01
C PRO A 175 -10.44 6.47 -2.49
N TYR A 176 -9.19 6.55 -2.07
CA TYR A 176 -8.86 6.76 -0.66
C TYR A 176 -9.41 8.10 -0.21
N PRO A 177 -10.15 8.16 0.92
CA PRO A 177 -10.65 9.44 1.44
C PRO A 177 -9.49 10.32 1.92
N VAL A 178 -9.72 11.63 1.87
CA VAL A 178 -8.79 12.63 2.35
C VAL A 178 -9.41 13.31 3.58
N PHE A 179 -8.65 13.41 4.65
CA PHE A 179 -9.03 14.10 5.87
C PHE A 179 -8.17 15.34 6.05
N GLU A 180 -8.79 16.48 6.31
CA GLU A 180 -8.09 17.74 6.48
C GLU A 180 -7.05 17.66 7.60
N GLY A 181 -5.81 18.05 7.31
CA GLY A 181 -4.67 18.01 8.24
C GLY A 181 -4.08 16.62 8.47
N GLU A 182 -4.60 15.54 7.85
CA GLU A 182 -4.10 14.18 7.98
C GLU A 182 -3.47 13.68 6.68
N LYS A 183 -2.39 12.90 6.82
CA LYS A 183 -1.62 12.37 5.68
C LYS A 183 -1.54 10.85 5.66
N TYR A 184 -2.50 10.17 6.31
CA TYR A 184 -2.51 8.72 6.38
C TYR A 184 -3.92 8.14 6.30
N VAL A 185 -4.12 7.25 5.33
CA VAL A 185 -5.19 6.26 5.28
C VAL A 185 -4.55 4.92 4.89
N ALA A 186 -4.95 3.83 5.56
CA ALA A 186 -4.40 2.51 5.27
C ALA A 186 -4.69 2.08 3.83
N LEU A 187 -3.65 1.75 3.05
CA LEU A 187 -3.78 1.28 1.67
C LEU A 187 -4.60 -0.02 1.58
N ALA A 188 -4.56 -0.83 2.62
CA ALA A 188 -5.38 -2.04 2.73
C ALA A 188 -6.91 -1.79 2.63
N TYR A 189 -7.38 -0.53 2.74
CA TYR A 189 -8.79 -0.18 2.53
C TYR A 189 -9.32 -0.67 1.19
N LYS A 190 -8.67 -0.25 0.10
CA LYS A 190 -9.10 -0.58 -1.25
C LYS A 190 -8.98 -2.08 -1.52
N TYR A 191 -7.90 -2.70 -1.05
CA TYR A 191 -7.68 -4.15 -1.18
C TYR A 191 -8.75 -4.97 -0.45
N ARG A 192 -9.17 -4.55 0.75
CA ARG A 192 -10.24 -5.20 1.50
C ARG A 192 -11.59 -5.12 0.79
N LEU A 193 -11.88 -4.04 0.08
CA LEU A 193 -13.09 -3.93 -0.72
C LEU A 193 -13.04 -4.86 -1.93
N ILE A 194 -11.92 -4.91 -2.64
CA ILE A 194 -11.72 -5.79 -3.78
C ILE A 194 -11.85 -7.27 -3.38
N ASP A 195 -11.32 -7.63 -2.23
CA ASP A 195 -11.39 -8.99 -1.67
C ASP A 195 -12.82 -9.50 -1.41
N GLN A 196 -13.84 -8.60 -1.40
CA GLN A 196 -15.24 -9.01 -1.26
C GLN A 196 -15.79 -9.60 -2.56
N ASP A 197 -15.30 -9.16 -3.70
CA ASP A 197 -15.87 -9.47 -5.01
C ASP A 197 -14.93 -10.32 -5.87
N TYR A 198 -13.60 -10.25 -5.63
CA TYR A 198 -12.59 -10.86 -6.48
C TYR A 198 -11.53 -11.62 -5.68
N LYS A 199 -10.90 -12.59 -6.35
CA LYS A 199 -9.66 -13.22 -5.90
C LYS A 199 -8.46 -12.73 -6.71
N LEU A 200 -7.27 -13.06 -6.24
CA LEU A 200 -5.99 -12.87 -6.91
C LEU A 200 -5.43 -14.25 -7.27
N ALA A 201 -4.91 -14.41 -8.47
CA ALA A 201 -4.14 -15.60 -8.82
C ALA A 201 -2.76 -15.55 -8.15
N VAL A 202 -2.33 -16.67 -7.59
CA VAL A 202 -1.04 -16.76 -6.91
C VAL A 202 0.08 -16.93 -7.93
N ILE A 203 1.12 -16.13 -7.78
CA ILE A 203 2.41 -16.29 -8.41
C ILE A 203 3.46 -16.53 -7.31
N ASP A 204 3.88 -17.80 -7.14
CA ASP A 204 4.80 -18.22 -6.07
C ASP A 204 6.25 -17.85 -6.43
N GLU A 205 6.47 -16.56 -6.67
CA GLU A 205 7.73 -15.97 -7.07
C GLU A 205 7.96 -14.66 -6.34
N VAL A 206 9.21 -14.34 -6.06
CA VAL A 206 9.59 -13.03 -5.52
C VAL A 206 9.45 -12.00 -6.64
N LEU A 207 8.60 -11.01 -6.43
CA LEU A 207 8.36 -9.91 -7.34
C LEU A 207 9.04 -8.60 -6.91
N CYS A 208 9.29 -8.43 -5.61
CA CYS A 208 9.90 -7.24 -5.07
C CYS A 208 10.88 -7.57 -3.94
N ASN A 209 12.00 -6.86 -3.91
CA ASN A 209 12.92 -6.86 -2.77
C ASN A 209 12.70 -5.55 -1.98
N VAL A 210 12.38 -5.69 -0.71
CA VAL A 210 11.99 -4.60 0.18
C VAL A 210 13.07 -4.27 1.21
N ASP A 211 13.18 -2.99 1.57
CA ASP A 211 14.12 -2.50 2.56
C ASP A 211 13.39 -1.65 3.63
N TYR A 212 13.28 -2.19 4.84
CA TYR A 212 12.60 -1.49 5.93
C TYR A 212 13.46 -0.34 6.46
N GLN A 213 13.04 0.88 6.15
CA GLN A 213 13.72 2.09 6.60
C GLN A 213 13.45 2.39 8.09
N PRO A 214 14.46 2.86 8.86
CA PRO A 214 14.27 3.22 10.27
C PRO A 214 13.28 4.37 10.50
N ASP A 215 13.12 5.25 9.51
CA ASP A 215 12.18 6.38 9.51
C ASP A 215 10.82 6.04 8.88
N GLY A 216 10.61 4.78 8.49
CA GLY A 216 9.38 4.28 7.88
C GLY A 216 8.14 4.44 8.75
N SER A 217 6.96 4.41 8.12
CA SER A 217 5.67 4.57 8.80
C SER A 217 5.45 3.55 9.92
N SER A 218 5.98 2.34 9.77
CA SER A 218 5.87 1.26 10.78
C SER A 218 6.63 1.59 12.06
N ALA A 219 7.82 2.22 11.97
CA ALA A 219 8.64 2.59 13.11
C ALA A 219 8.00 3.73 13.95
N THR A 220 7.16 4.55 13.33
CA THR A 220 6.56 5.75 13.95
C THR A 220 5.07 5.59 14.29
N MET A 221 4.56 4.37 14.35
CA MET A 221 3.12 4.06 14.45
C MET A 221 2.38 4.80 15.57
N TRP A 222 2.98 4.93 16.78
CA TRP A 222 2.34 5.66 17.89
C TRP A 222 2.12 7.15 17.59
N LYS A 223 3.09 7.80 16.89
CA LYS A 223 2.96 9.19 16.42
C LYS A 223 1.91 9.27 15.31
N GLN A 224 1.85 8.26 14.42
CA GLN A 224 0.85 8.21 13.35
C GLN A 224 -0.59 8.17 13.87
N TYR A 225 -0.88 7.39 14.92
CA TYR A 225 -2.22 7.35 15.55
C TYR A 225 -2.68 8.73 16.07
N LEU A 226 -1.74 9.57 16.56
CA LEU A 226 -2.07 10.90 17.03
C LEU A 226 -2.23 11.91 15.89
N LYS A 227 -1.43 11.78 14.83
CA LYS A 227 -1.43 12.72 13.71
C LYS A 227 -2.58 12.47 12.73
N ASN A 228 -3.05 11.22 12.63
CA ASN A 228 -4.00 10.80 11.61
C ASN A 228 -5.20 10.03 12.19
N PRO A 229 -5.84 10.52 13.27
CA PRO A 229 -6.85 9.74 13.98
C PRO A 229 -8.12 9.48 13.16
N GLN A 230 -8.51 10.37 12.24
CA GLN A 230 -9.66 10.14 11.35
C GLN A 230 -9.39 9.05 10.33
N GLY A 231 -8.20 9.04 9.71
CA GLY A 231 -7.80 7.99 8.78
C GLY A 231 -7.76 6.62 9.45
N PHE A 232 -7.25 6.53 10.70
CA PHE A 232 -7.29 5.28 11.46
C PHE A 232 -8.73 4.89 11.85
N ALA A 233 -9.56 5.82 12.29
CA ALA A 233 -10.97 5.54 12.62
C ALA A 233 -11.71 5.03 11.37
N PHE A 234 -11.51 5.67 10.23
CA PHE A 234 -12.08 5.23 8.96
C PHE A 234 -11.67 3.80 8.61
N TRP A 235 -10.37 3.50 8.65
CA TRP A 235 -9.87 2.14 8.39
C TRP A 235 -10.50 1.09 9.31
N ARG A 236 -10.56 1.37 10.62
CA ARG A 236 -11.18 0.45 11.58
C ARG A 236 -12.68 0.28 11.34
N LYS A 237 -13.37 1.34 10.90
CA LYS A 237 -14.78 1.27 10.49
C LYS A 237 -14.98 0.27 9.35
N VAL A 238 -14.09 0.30 8.34
CA VAL A 238 -14.11 -0.65 7.23
C VAL A 238 -13.81 -2.08 7.71
N CYS A 239 -12.81 -2.28 8.57
CA CYS A 239 -12.52 -3.58 9.16
C CYS A 239 -13.72 -4.16 9.94
N MET A 240 -14.49 -3.30 10.62
CA MET A 240 -15.69 -3.72 11.36
C MET A 240 -16.86 -4.07 10.43
N GLN A 241 -16.91 -3.55 9.21
CA GLN A 241 -17.91 -3.93 8.19
C GLN A 241 -17.59 -5.31 7.61
N TYR A 242 -16.29 -5.59 7.38
CA TYR A 242 -15.76 -6.82 6.77
C TYR A 242 -14.77 -7.51 7.73
N PRO A 243 -15.23 -8.07 8.86
CA PRO A 243 -14.33 -8.60 9.88
C PRO A 243 -13.73 -9.95 9.47
N GLU A 244 -12.44 -10.12 9.71
CA GLU A 244 -11.70 -11.37 9.50
C GLU A 244 -12.13 -12.48 10.48
N SER A 245 -12.44 -12.09 11.71
CA SER A 245 -12.90 -12.97 12.77
C SER A 245 -13.62 -12.20 13.88
N LYS A 246 -14.36 -12.88 14.77
CA LYS A 246 -14.99 -12.25 15.94
C LYS A 246 -13.98 -11.60 16.87
N LYS A 247 -12.80 -12.23 17.06
CA LYS A 247 -11.71 -11.67 17.87
C LYS A 247 -11.16 -10.38 17.25
N ARG A 248 -10.92 -10.38 15.93
CA ARG A 248 -10.43 -9.23 15.21
C ARG A 248 -11.42 -8.07 15.21
N LEU A 249 -12.72 -8.37 15.04
CA LEU A 249 -13.80 -7.38 15.13
C LEU A 249 -13.77 -6.63 16.48
N LEU A 250 -13.54 -7.34 17.60
CA LEU A 250 -13.43 -6.71 18.92
C LEU A 250 -12.25 -5.75 19.00
N VAL A 251 -11.08 -6.20 18.54
CA VAL A 251 -9.86 -5.37 18.50
C VAL A 251 -10.06 -4.14 17.61
N ASP A 252 -10.62 -4.31 16.42
CA ASP A 252 -10.89 -3.20 15.50
C ASP A 252 -11.90 -2.20 16.07
N CYS A 253 -12.90 -2.68 16.82
CA CYS A 253 -13.87 -1.82 17.51
C CYS A 253 -13.21 -0.98 18.62
N ILE A 254 -12.32 -1.56 19.42
CA ILE A 254 -11.54 -0.83 20.45
C ILE A 254 -10.68 0.25 19.79
N HIS A 255 -9.96 -0.10 18.72
CA HIS A 255 -9.14 0.88 17.97
C HIS A 255 -10.00 1.95 17.29
N TYR A 256 -11.16 1.60 16.74
CA TYR A 256 -12.13 2.56 16.21
C TYR A 256 -12.54 3.60 17.26
N CYS A 257 -12.96 3.12 18.44
CA CYS A 257 -13.33 3.99 19.56
C CYS A 257 -12.15 4.89 19.98
N SER A 258 -10.94 4.32 20.12
CA SER A 258 -9.73 5.06 20.48
C SER A 258 -9.41 6.17 19.49
N SER A 259 -9.35 5.84 18.19
CA SER A 259 -9.04 6.82 17.13
C SER A 259 -10.12 7.90 17.04
N SER A 260 -11.39 7.52 17.14
CA SER A 260 -12.52 8.48 17.15
C SER A 260 -12.47 9.44 18.33
N ILE A 261 -12.07 8.97 19.53
CA ILE A 261 -11.88 9.81 20.72
C ILE A 261 -10.70 10.77 20.52
N ILE A 262 -9.59 10.32 19.93
CA ILE A 262 -8.44 11.18 19.61
C ILE A 262 -8.85 12.25 18.59
N ALA A 263 -9.63 11.88 17.57
CA ALA A 263 -10.21 12.79 16.57
C ALA A 263 -11.27 13.73 17.13
N LYS A 264 -11.67 13.59 18.40
CA LYS A 264 -12.74 14.34 19.05
C LYS A 264 -14.11 14.20 18.34
N ASN A 265 -14.34 13.08 17.64
CA ASN A 265 -15.61 12.79 17.01
C ASN A 265 -16.66 12.42 18.07
N LYS A 266 -17.64 13.31 18.30
CA LYS A 266 -18.74 13.11 19.27
C LYS A 266 -19.80 12.13 18.77
N HIS A 267 -19.82 11.85 17.49
CA HIS A 267 -20.85 11.03 16.82
C HIS A 267 -20.36 9.59 16.53
N PHE A 268 -19.19 9.19 17.00
CA PHE A 268 -18.56 7.90 16.64
C PHE A 268 -19.43 6.68 16.95
N ILE A 269 -20.26 6.71 17.99
CA ILE A 269 -21.20 5.61 18.30
C ILE A 269 -22.30 5.52 17.22
N SER A 270 -22.91 6.65 16.86
CA SER A 270 -23.99 6.66 15.87
C SER A 270 -23.50 6.35 14.46
N GLU A 271 -22.25 6.69 14.15
CA GLU A 271 -21.56 6.43 12.87
C GLU A 271 -20.95 5.02 12.78
N SER A 272 -20.89 4.30 13.89
CA SER A 272 -20.32 2.95 13.92
C SER A 272 -21.17 1.95 13.14
N PRO A 273 -20.58 1.05 12.35
CA PRO A 273 -21.30 -0.06 11.72
C PRO A 273 -21.76 -1.11 12.75
N LYS A 274 -21.21 -1.09 13.99
CA LYS A 274 -21.54 -2.00 15.09
C LYS A 274 -21.82 -1.18 16.37
N LYS A 275 -22.90 -0.37 16.37
CA LYS A 275 -23.23 0.59 17.43
C LYS A 275 -23.18 -0.01 18.84
N GLY A 276 -23.88 -1.13 19.08
CA GLY A 276 -23.91 -1.78 20.40
C GLY A 276 -22.53 -2.25 20.86
N LEU A 277 -21.73 -2.83 19.95
CA LEU A 277 -20.36 -3.23 20.26
C LEU A 277 -19.49 -2.02 20.58
N SER A 278 -19.67 -0.90 19.86
CA SER A 278 -18.90 0.33 20.10
C SER A 278 -19.22 0.95 21.48
N VAL A 279 -20.46 0.86 21.96
CA VAL A 279 -20.81 1.27 23.34
C VAL A 279 -20.01 0.44 24.36
N ILE A 280 -19.96 -0.89 24.17
CA ILE A 280 -19.24 -1.81 25.09
C ILE A 280 -17.72 -1.56 25.01
N CYS A 281 -17.18 -1.29 23.81
CA CYS A 281 -15.76 -1.08 23.60
C CYS A 281 -15.27 0.34 23.95
N ALA A 282 -16.16 1.33 24.09
CA ALA A 282 -15.79 2.73 24.31
C ALA A 282 -14.88 2.94 25.54
N PRO A 283 -15.10 2.31 26.73
CA PRO A 283 -14.20 2.44 27.86
C PRO A 283 -12.77 1.93 27.57
N LEU A 284 -12.64 0.79 26.89
CA LEU A 284 -11.33 0.24 26.50
C LEU A 284 -10.68 1.12 25.40
N GLY A 285 -11.46 1.65 24.47
CA GLY A 285 -11.00 2.63 23.47
C GLY A 285 -10.49 3.91 24.13
N PHE A 286 -11.14 4.40 25.19
CA PHE A 286 -10.66 5.55 25.97
C PHE A 286 -9.31 5.25 26.62
N LEU A 287 -9.16 4.11 27.31
CA LEU A 287 -7.88 3.71 27.92
C LEU A 287 -6.77 3.58 26.87
N LEU A 288 -7.07 2.97 25.72
CA LEU A 288 -6.12 2.88 24.60
C LEU A 288 -5.72 4.28 24.08
N SER A 289 -6.65 5.23 24.00
CA SER A 289 -6.36 6.60 23.59
C SER A 289 -5.37 7.30 24.51
N LEU A 290 -5.47 7.05 25.84
CA LEU A 290 -4.53 7.57 26.83
C LEU A 290 -3.15 6.92 26.67
N LEU A 291 -3.10 5.61 26.48
CA LEU A 291 -1.85 4.88 26.22
C LEU A 291 -1.14 5.39 24.96
N ILE A 292 -1.87 5.59 23.86
CA ILE A 292 -1.32 6.15 22.62
C ILE A 292 -0.70 7.53 22.88
N LYS A 293 -1.42 8.42 23.57
CA LYS A 293 -0.90 9.74 23.93
C LYS A 293 0.35 9.68 24.78
N PHE A 294 0.40 8.76 25.74
CA PHE A 294 1.57 8.56 26.61
C PHE A 294 2.78 8.06 25.81
N LYS A 295 2.61 6.98 25.02
CA LYS A 295 3.69 6.39 24.23
C LYS A 295 4.24 7.35 23.16
N ALA A 296 3.37 8.10 22.49
CA ALA A 296 3.80 9.07 21.49
C ALA A 296 4.59 10.25 22.10
N ARG A 297 4.31 10.65 23.34
CA ARG A 297 5.08 11.67 24.06
C ARG A 297 6.46 11.18 24.49
N GLY A 298 6.57 9.92 24.91
CA GLY A 298 7.85 9.32 25.31
C GLY A 298 8.86 9.28 24.15
N LEU A 299 8.40 9.09 22.91
CA LEU A 299 9.25 9.13 21.72
C LEU A 299 9.81 10.53 21.40
N ASN A 300 9.13 11.60 21.84
CA ASN A 300 9.63 12.98 21.65
C ASN A 300 10.71 13.36 22.69
N TYR A 301 10.81 12.66 23.83
CA TYR A 301 11.87 12.88 24.82
C TYR A 301 13.19 12.22 24.42
N GLY A 302 13.15 11.07 23.74
CA GLY A 302 14.34 10.38 23.23
C GLY A 302 15.06 11.16 22.11
N GLU A 303 14.31 11.83 21.24
CA GLU A 303 14.86 12.61 20.09
C GLU A 303 15.48 13.96 20.51
N ARG A 304 15.25 14.45 21.73
CA ARG A 304 15.85 15.72 22.23
C ARG A 304 17.16 15.51 23.02
N ASN A 305 17.49 14.27 23.35
CA ASN A 305 18.63 13.93 24.21
C ASN A 305 19.62 12.93 23.55
N GLY A 306 19.52 12.70 22.28
CA GLY A 306 20.48 11.99 21.42
C GLY A 306 20.97 12.92 20.31
#